data_fc7019817ea35282cd0090d01576c339
#
_entry.id   fc7019817ea35282cd0090d01576c339
#
_cell.length_a   1.000
_cell.length_b   1.000
_cell.length_c   1.000
_cell.angle_alpha   90.00
_cell.angle_beta   90.00
_cell.angle_gamma   90.00
#
_symmetry.space_group_name_H-M   'P 1'
#
loop_
_entity.id
_entity.type
_entity.pdbx_description
1 polymer ?
#
loop_
_entity_poly.entity_id
_entity_poly.type
_entity_poly.pdbx_seq_one_letter_code
_entity_poly.pdbx_strand_id
1 'polypeptide(L)'
;MKTTCKKASLICGLWLSLSWPFLTEPTQAASVIQAKVVATSLNVRSEPAPNASVVATVPYGAVVTITDEAYGWAKIRYNQKVGWVAGYYLQKGAVTSANSASSPANTATVKSKQGTVLADSLRMRKGPSTSHEIMVSLPRGTRVDILKKQGDWIQARTSNGQTGWVSATYIGDAKSSAPMSKSSKTPGLKGKVIVIDPGHGGSDIGTQGTKWNSMEKTLNYKTSMLLASKLRHRGAKVFMTRTSDTEKPSLSQRVAFSESKAADAFISIHYNSSPKPNSGTLTFYYSQDKDEPLARAIESRLAGGIGLRSIGISFGNYHVLRENNDPSVLIELGFLSNPKDEGIVRTSAYQDKAAQAITEALADYFSR
;
A
#
# COMPACT_ATOMS: atom_id res chain seq x y z
N MET A 1 -70.79 27.17 41.05
CA MET A 1 -72.23 27.07 40.81
C MET A 1 -72.50 26.37 39.50
N LYS A 2 -73.36 25.32 39.57
CA LYS A 2 -74.09 24.62 38.49
C LYS A 2 -73.24 23.78 37.51
N THR A 3 -73.01 22.49 37.74
CA THR A 3 -73.84 21.28 37.52
C THR A 3 -74.68 21.27 36.25
N THR A 4 -74.38 20.26 35.39
CA THR A 4 -75.34 19.29 34.78
C THR A 4 -74.51 18.46 33.71
N CYS A 5 -74.33 17.23 33.81
CA CYS A 5 -75.06 15.97 33.85
C CYS A 5 -75.69 15.53 32.50
N LYS A 6 -75.27 14.32 32.07
CA LYS A 6 -75.97 13.31 31.25
C LYS A 6 -75.87 13.46 29.71
N LYS A 7 -75.48 12.45 28.91
CA LYS A 7 -76.15 11.13 28.80
C LYS A 7 -75.20 10.11 28.10
N ALA A 8 -75.28 8.90 28.56
CA ALA A 8 -74.73 7.70 27.91
C ALA A 8 -75.58 7.32 26.69
N SER A 9 -74.93 6.84 25.66
CA SER A 9 -75.53 6.01 24.62
C SER A 9 -74.60 4.85 24.29
N LEU A 10 -75.01 3.66 24.64
CA LEU A 10 -74.50 2.37 24.25
C LEU A 10 -74.72 2.18 22.73
N ILE A 11 -73.71 1.97 21.97
CA ILE A 11 -73.82 1.38 20.64
C ILE A 11 -72.90 0.13 20.63
N CYS A 12 -73.61 -1.00 20.60
CA CYS A 12 -73.04 -2.30 20.37
C CYS A 12 -72.48 -2.39 18.89
N GLY A 13 -71.20 -2.37 18.72
CA GLY A 13 -70.58 -2.53 17.41
C GLY A 13 -69.78 -3.86 17.37
N LEU A 14 -70.25 -4.74 16.51
CA LEU A 14 -69.64 -6.02 16.18
C LEU A 14 -68.17 -5.84 15.81
N TRP A 15 -67.29 -6.48 16.56
CA TRP A 15 -65.87 -6.62 16.16
C TRP A 15 -65.72 -7.81 15.21
N LEU A 16 -65.63 -7.52 13.89
CA LEU A 16 -65.08 -8.47 12.93
C LEU A 16 -63.56 -8.50 13.11
N SER A 17 -63.04 -9.57 13.66
CA SER A 17 -61.64 -9.88 13.71
C SER A 17 -61.15 -10.26 12.30
N LEU A 18 -60.61 -9.31 11.53
CA LEU A 18 -59.81 -9.60 10.38
C LEU A 18 -58.43 -10.09 10.88
N SER A 19 -58.22 -11.38 10.86
CA SER A 19 -56.89 -11.98 11.00
C SER A 19 -56.10 -11.71 9.71
N TRP A 20 -55.23 -10.70 9.77
CA TRP A 20 -54.22 -10.50 8.76
C TRP A 20 -53.12 -11.58 8.88
N PRO A 21 -52.78 -12.29 7.81
CA PRO A 21 -51.65 -13.19 7.86
C PRO A 21 -50.38 -12.34 8.04
N PHE A 22 -49.62 -12.60 9.10
CA PHE A 22 -48.26 -12.13 9.24
C PHE A 22 -47.44 -12.72 8.08
N LEU A 23 -47.21 -11.95 7.04
CA LEU A 23 -46.18 -12.20 6.07
C LEU A 23 -44.84 -12.05 6.81
N THR A 24 -44.23 -13.16 7.19
CA THR A 24 -42.83 -13.21 7.60
C THR A 24 -42.00 -12.84 6.39
N GLU A 25 -41.50 -11.61 6.38
CA GLU A 25 -40.49 -11.23 5.41
C GLU A 25 -39.28 -12.21 5.54
N PRO A 26 -38.74 -12.70 4.44
CA PRO A 26 -37.54 -13.53 4.49
C PRO A 26 -36.42 -12.67 5.05
N THR A 27 -35.91 -13.03 6.21
CA THR A 27 -34.71 -12.44 6.80
C THR A 27 -33.58 -12.64 5.78
N GLN A 28 -33.22 -11.59 5.07
CA GLN A 28 -32.13 -11.61 4.12
C GLN A 28 -30.87 -11.98 4.92
N ALA A 29 -30.35 -13.18 4.70
CA ALA A 29 -29.14 -13.62 5.35
C ALA A 29 -28.04 -12.61 5.02
N ALA A 30 -27.51 -11.94 6.03
CA ALA A 30 -26.42 -11.01 5.88
C ALA A 30 -25.27 -11.71 5.17
N SER A 31 -24.85 -11.20 4.02
CA SER A 31 -23.76 -11.78 3.25
C SER A 31 -22.48 -11.74 4.09
N VAL A 32 -22.02 -12.91 4.50
CA VAL A 32 -20.82 -13.05 5.31
C VAL A 32 -19.62 -12.76 4.42
N ILE A 33 -18.96 -11.62 4.63
CA ILE A 33 -17.76 -11.26 3.89
C ILE A 33 -16.58 -11.96 4.54
N GLN A 34 -15.92 -12.83 3.78
CA GLN A 34 -14.64 -13.40 4.19
C GLN A 34 -13.48 -12.62 3.57
N ALA A 35 -12.39 -12.54 4.33
CA ALA A 35 -11.18 -11.88 3.87
C ALA A 35 -9.94 -12.64 4.36
N LYS A 36 -8.87 -12.57 3.57
CA LYS A 36 -7.59 -13.15 3.90
C LYS A 36 -6.65 -12.10 4.46
N VAL A 37 -5.97 -12.40 5.55
CA VAL A 37 -4.95 -11.52 6.14
C VAL A 37 -3.70 -11.52 5.27
N VAL A 38 -3.28 -10.32 4.85
CA VAL A 38 -2.07 -10.10 4.02
C VAL A 38 -0.91 -9.46 4.81
N ALA A 39 -1.12 -9.13 6.08
CA ALA A 39 -0.05 -8.74 7.00
C ALA A 39 0.62 -9.98 7.59
N THR A 40 1.89 -9.90 7.89
CA THR A 40 2.67 -10.97 8.54
C THR A 40 2.04 -11.44 9.86
N SER A 41 1.63 -10.46 10.67
CA SER A 41 0.88 -10.60 11.90
C SER A 41 -0.02 -9.38 12.01
N LEU A 42 -1.30 -9.62 12.16
CA LEU A 42 -2.30 -8.55 12.22
C LEU A 42 -2.86 -8.45 13.64
N ASN A 43 -2.62 -7.32 14.28
CA ASN A 43 -3.15 -7.06 15.61
C ASN A 43 -4.67 -6.87 15.54
N VAL A 44 -5.38 -7.64 16.36
CA VAL A 44 -6.81 -7.46 16.63
C VAL A 44 -6.95 -6.58 17.86
N ARG A 45 -7.67 -5.50 17.73
CA ARG A 45 -7.81 -4.49 18.77
C ARG A 45 -9.22 -4.44 19.34
N SER A 46 -9.34 -3.96 20.56
CA SER A 46 -10.65 -3.79 21.23
C SER A 46 -11.56 -2.78 20.52
N GLU A 47 -10.97 -1.77 19.86
CA GLU A 47 -11.68 -0.67 19.21
C GLU A 47 -11.00 -0.34 17.85
N PRO A 48 -11.69 0.35 16.92
CA PRO A 48 -11.15 0.73 15.62
C PRO A 48 -10.21 1.94 15.73
N ALA A 49 -9.16 1.79 16.54
CA ALA A 49 -8.17 2.84 16.80
C ALA A 49 -6.76 2.25 16.91
N PRO A 50 -5.72 2.97 16.41
CA PRO A 50 -4.33 2.47 16.38
C PRO A 50 -3.71 2.30 17.77
N ASN A 51 -4.22 2.99 18.77
CA ASN A 51 -3.77 2.95 20.18
C ASN A 51 -4.67 2.07 21.07
N ALA A 52 -5.72 1.47 20.52
CA ALA A 52 -6.57 0.55 21.29
C ALA A 52 -5.81 -0.72 21.69
N SER A 53 -6.23 -1.33 22.80
CA SER A 53 -5.59 -2.53 23.33
C SER A 53 -5.60 -3.69 22.33
N VAL A 54 -4.49 -4.38 22.20
CA VAL A 54 -4.38 -5.59 21.37
C VAL A 54 -4.97 -6.76 22.14
N VAL A 55 -6.06 -7.33 21.62
CA VAL A 55 -6.80 -8.45 22.24
C VAL A 55 -6.45 -9.81 21.62
N ALA A 56 -5.87 -9.80 20.42
CA ALA A 56 -5.41 -11.00 19.72
C ALA A 56 -4.47 -10.61 18.57
N THR A 57 -3.84 -11.62 17.95
CA THR A 57 -3.12 -11.50 16.70
C THR A 57 -3.61 -12.54 15.71
N VAL A 58 -3.63 -12.18 14.44
CA VAL A 58 -4.01 -13.08 13.33
C VAL A 58 -2.82 -13.23 12.39
N PRO A 59 -2.38 -14.46 12.08
CA PRO A 59 -1.23 -14.67 11.23
C PRO A 59 -1.55 -14.40 9.76
N TYR A 60 -0.50 -14.19 8.96
CA TYR A 60 -0.60 -14.10 7.51
C TYR A 60 -1.35 -15.30 6.92
N GLY A 61 -2.19 -15.01 5.93
CA GLY A 61 -2.91 -16.03 5.18
C GLY A 61 -4.15 -16.58 5.89
N ALA A 62 -4.37 -16.23 7.16
CA ALA A 62 -5.58 -16.62 7.87
C ALA A 62 -6.81 -16.02 7.21
N VAL A 63 -7.87 -16.82 7.11
CA VAL A 63 -9.18 -16.36 6.64
C VAL A 63 -9.99 -15.90 7.84
N VAL A 64 -10.46 -14.67 7.79
CA VAL A 64 -11.27 -14.03 8.82
C VAL A 64 -12.64 -13.67 8.28
N THR A 65 -13.64 -13.69 9.13
CA THR A 65 -14.98 -13.22 8.80
C THR A 65 -15.11 -11.75 9.17
N ILE A 66 -15.43 -10.88 8.21
CA ILE A 66 -15.73 -9.47 8.47
C ILE A 66 -17.18 -9.38 8.92
N THR A 67 -17.41 -8.78 10.08
CA THR A 67 -18.74 -8.59 10.67
C THR A 67 -19.19 -7.14 10.67
N ASP A 68 -18.24 -6.19 10.53
CA ASP A 68 -18.50 -4.77 10.49
C ASP A 68 -17.32 -4.02 9.89
N GLU A 69 -17.53 -2.80 9.39
CA GLU A 69 -16.47 -1.94 8.84
C GLU A 69 -16.72 -0.49 9.20
N ALA A 70 -15.72 0.16 9.79
CA ALA A 70 -15.79 1.56 10.17
C ALA A 70 -14.43 2.23 10.00
N TYR A 71 -14.38 3.37 9.32
CA TYR A 71 -13.21 4.26 9.24
C TYR A 71 -11.88 3.58 8.83
N GLY A 72 -11.96 2.64 7.88
CA GLY A 72 -10.78 1.88 7.43
C GLY A 72 -10.39 0.72 8.34
N TRP A 73 -11.16 0.46 9.38
CA TRP A 73 -11.06 -0.72 10.23
C TRP A 73 -12.13 -1.74 9.85
N ALA A 74 -11.80 -3.02 10.00
CA ALA A 74 -12.74 -4.11 9.86
C ALA A 74 -12.88 -4.84 11.19
N LYS A 75 -14.11 -5.02 11.66
CA LYS A 75 -14.40 -5.89 12.79
C LYS A 75 -14.41 -7.32 12.28
N ILE A 76 -13.54 -8.13 12.81
CA ILE A 76 -13.38 -9.50 12.35
C ILE A 76 -13.71 -10.50 13.45
N ARG A 77 -14.07 -11.72 12.98
CA ARG A 77 -14.11 -12.92 13.82
C ARG A 77 -13.05 -13.90 13.33
N TYR A 78 -12.21 -14.35 14.26
CA TYR A 78 -11.18 -15.36 14.02
C TYR A 78 -10.98 -16.23 15.27
N ASN A 79 -11.12 -17.55 15.15
CA ASN A 79 -10.98 -18.51 16.27
C ASN A 79 -11.71 -18.06 17.54
N GLN A 80 -13.01 -17.77 17.42
CA GLN A 80 -13.89 -17.28 18.50
C GLN A 80 -13.54 -15.90 19.08
N LYS A 81 -12.45 -15.27 18.65
CA LYS A 81 -12.10 -13.91 19.04
C LYS A 81 -12.71 -12.90 18.07
N VAL A 82 -13.20 -11.79 18.62
CA VAL A 82 -13.79 -10.69 17.86
C VAL A 82 -13.06 -9.41 18.22
N GLY A 83 -12.79 -8.59 17.22
CA GLY A 83 -12.17 -7.30 17.43
C GLY A 83 -11.86 -6.61 16.11
N TRP A 84 -11.19 -5.47 16.19
CA TRP A 84 -10.95 -4.59 15.06
C TRP A 84 -9.53 -4.77 14.53
N VAL A 85 -9.42 -4.85 13.22
CA VAL A 85 -8.14 -4.89 12.49
C VAL A 85 -8.11 -3.78 11.47
N ALA A 86 -6.94 -3.29 11.14
CA ALA A 86 -6.80 -2.33 10.04
C ALA A 86 -7.20 -3.00 8.72
N GLY A 87 -8.28 -2.52 8.10
CA GLY A 87 -8.94 -3.16 6.96
C GLY A 87 -8.06 -3.28 5.71
N TYR A 88 -7.04 -2.43 5.56
CA TYR A 88 -6.10 -2.49 4.44
C TYR A 88 -5.16 -3.72 4.47
N TYR A 89 -5.11 -4.45 5.60
CA TYR A 89 -4.42 -5.74 5.68
C TYR A 89 -5.33 -6.94 5.37
N LEU A 90 -6.54 -6.68 4.89
CA LEU A 90 -7.50 -7.71 4.50
C LEU A 90 -7.72 -7.70 2.99
N GLN A 91 -7.46 -8.83 2.37
CA GLN A 91 -7.84 -9.08 0.99
C GLN A 91 -9.23 -9.70 0.98
N LYS A 92 -10.24 -8.91 0.62
CA LYS A 92 -11.62 -9.37 0.44
C LYS A 92 -11.73 -10.17 -0.86
N GLY A 93 -12.40 -11.31 -0.83
CA GLY A 93 -12.69 -12.12 -2.01
C GLY A 93 -13.73 -13.17 -1.66
N ALA A 94 -14.53 -13.60 -2.63
CA ALA A 94 -15.41 -14.73 -2.46
C ALA A 94 -14.57 -15.99 -2.25
N VAL A 95 -14.48 -16.48 -1.03
CA VAL A 95 -13.90 -17.78 -0.74
C VAL A 95 -15.02 -18.78 -0.93
N THR A 96 -15.08 -19.41 -2.11
CA THR A 96 -15.86 -20.63 -2.25
C THR A 96 -15.23 -21.69 -1.33
N SER A 97 -16.01 -22.16 -0.38
CA SER A 97 -15.64 -23.25 0.50
C SER A 97 -15.35 -24.50 -0.34
N ALA A 98 -14.08 -24.85 -0.48
CA ALA A 98 -13.71 -26.15 -0.97
C ALA A 98 -13.46 -27.06 0.24
N ASN A 99 -14.36 -28.00 0.41
CA ASN A 99 -14.25 -29.11 1.36
C ASN A 99 -12.95 -29.88 1.13
N SER A 100 -12.36 -30.25 2.25
CA SER A 100 -11.27 -31.21 2.34
C SER A 100 -11.62 -32.54 1.70
N ALA A 101 -10.81 -32.99 0.75
CA ALA A 101 -10.68 -34.39 0.45
C ALA A 101 -9.23 -34.69 0.05
N SER A 102 -8.66 -35.60 0.76
CA SER A 102 -7.31 -36.13 0.67
C SER A 102 -7.10 -36.96 -0.60
N SER A 103 -5.89 -36.81 -1.19
CA SER A 103 -5.04 -37.79 -1.90
C SER A 103 -5.59 -38.53 -3.14
N PRO A 104 -4.75 -39.04 -4.03
CA PRO A 104 -3.32 -39.34 -3.96
C PRO A 104 -2.46 -38.79 -5.11
N ALA A 105 -1.17 -38.97 -4.93
CA ALA A 105 -0.12 -38.70 -5.88
C ALA A 105 -0.36 -39.32 -7.27
N ASN A 106 -0.23 -38.48 -8.30
CA ASN A 106 0.05 -38.95 -9.64
C ASN A 106 1.23 -38.16 -10.17
N THR A 107 2.32 -38.90 -10.35
CA THR A 107 3.58 -38.43 -10.89
C THR A 107 3.41 -38.16 -12.39
N ALA A 108 2.92 -36.99 -12.74
CA ALA A 108 2.99 -36.48 -14.10
C ALA A 108 4.18 -35.53 -14.17
N THR A 109 5.13 -35.84 -15.02
CA THR A 109 6.28 -35.01 -15.36
C THR A 109 5.80 -33.70 -15.99
N VAL A 110 5.45 -32.74 -15.13
CA VAL A 110 5.12 -31.38 -15.55
C VAL A 110 6.43 -30.74 -15.95
N LYS A 111 6.58 -30.31 -17.21
CA LYS A 111 7.64 -29.40 -17.64
C LYS A 111 7.62 -28.21 -16.70
N SER A 112 8.55 -28.15 -15.74
CA SER A 112 8.65 -27.06 -14.80
C SER A 112 8.92 -25.77 -15.57
N LYS A 113 8.06 -24.76 -15.35
CA LYS A 113 8.31 -23.46 -15.91
C LYS A 113 9.57 -22.90 -15.24
N GLN A 114 10.60 -22.57 -16.04
CA GLN A 114 11.84 -22.02 -15.53
C GLN A 114 11.77 -20.50 -15.48
N GLY A 115 12.40 -19.94 -14.46
CA GLY A 115 12.57 -18.51 -14.28
C GLY A 115 14.03 -18.15 -14.05
N THR A 116 14.35 -16.88 -14.27
CA THR A 116 15.69 -16.32 -14.01
C THR A 116 15.58 -15.17 -13.02
N VAL A 117 16.49 -15.12 -12.06
CA VAL A 117 16.58 -14.04 -11.07
C VAL A 117 17.03 -12.75 -11.76
N LEU A 118 16.21 -11.70 -11.65
CA LEU A 118 16.43 -10.39 -12.24
C LEU A 118 17.08 -9.39 -11.26
N ALA A 119 16.90 -9.58 -9.95
CA ALA A 119 17.55 -8.77 -8.92
C ALA A 119 19.01 -9.14 -8.75
N ASP A 120 19.88 -8.19 -8.36
CA ASP A 120 21.30 -8.47 -8.12
C ASP A 120 21.50 -9.48 -7.00
N SER A 121 20.59 -9.48 -6.02
CA SER A 121 20.53 -10.46 -4.94
C SER A 121 19.06 -10.67 -4.53
N LEU A 122 18.53 -11.85 -4.77
CA LEU A 122 17.15 -12.21 -4.43
C LEU A 122 17.15 -13.15 -3.23
N ARG A 123 16.53 -12.72 -2.15
CA ARG A 123 16.40 -13.53 -0.94
C ARG A 123 15.40 -14.66 -1.16
N MET A 124 15.86 -15.90 -0.98
CA MET A 124 15.00 -17.08 -0.89
C MET A 124 14.70 -17.34 0.58
N ARG A 125 13.41 -17.56 0.89
CA ARG A 125 12.89 -17.66 2.25
C ARG A 125 12.17 -18.97 2.50
N LYS A 126 11.98 -19.33 3.77
CA LYS A 126 11.24 -20.54 4.17
C LYS A 126 9.74 -20.47 3.84
N GLY A 127 9.18 -19.27 3.63
CA GLY A 127 7.76 -19.06 3.33
C GLY A 127 7.50 -17.81 2.49
N PRO A 128 6.26 -17.65 1.97
CA PRO A 128 5.88 -16.63 1.01
C PRO A 128 5.58 -15.28 1.69
N SER A 129 6.52 -14.73 2.45
CA SER A 129 6.49 -13.35 2.97
C SER A 129 7.87 -12.86 3.35
N THR A 130 8.03 -11.54 3.51
CA THR A 130 9.29 -10.92 3.92
C THR A 130 9.68 -11.22 5.37
N SER A 131 8.76 -11.69 6.19
CA SER A 131 9.00 -12.05 7.59
C SER A 131 9.56 -13.45 7.77
N HIS A 132 9.44 -14.31 6.76
CA HIS A 132 10.03 -15.64 6.86
C HIS A 132 11.55 -15.54 6.80
N GLU A 133 12.19 -16.43 7.54
CA GLU A 133 13.64 -16.57 7.61
C GLU A 133 14.25 -16.70 6.21
N ILE A 134 15.35 -15.97 5.99
CA ILE A 134 16.13 -16.05 4.77
C ILE A 134 16.96 -17.32 4.78
N MET A 135 16.78 -18.17 3.79
CA MET A 135 17.54 -19.41 3.62
C MET A 135 18.84 -19.17 2.87
N VAL A 136 18.76 -18.38 1.81
CA VAL A 136 19.89 -18.08 0.92
C VAL A 136 19.58 -16.82 0.10
N SER A 137 20.61 -16.16 -0.38
CA SER A 137 20.50 -15.09 -1.38
C SER A 137 20.95 -15.60 -2.74
N LEU A 138 20.08 -15.46 -3.73
CA LEU A 138 20.31 -15.88 -5.11
C LEU A 138 20.83 -14.69 -5.91
N PRO A 139 22.01 -14.79 -6.54
CA PRO A 139 22.54 -13.72 -7.39
C PRO A 139 21.73 -13.58 -8.69
N ARG A 140 21.83 -12.42 -9.33
CA ARG A 140 21.25 -12.14 -10.66
C ARG A 140 21.68 -13.23 -11.65
N GLY A 141 20.74 -13.63 -12.51
CA GLY A 141 20.98 -14.65 -13.51
C GLY A 141 20.84 -16.09 -13.00
N THR A 142 20.65 -16.29 -11.69
CA THR A 142 20.36 -17.64 -11.15
C THR A 142 19.10 -18.18 -11.80
N ARG A 143 19.20 -19.36 -12.41
CA ARG A 143 18.05 -20.09 -12.93
C ARG A 143 17.37 -20.86 -11.81
N VAL A 144 16.05 -20.83 -11.80
CA VAL A 144 15.23 -21.55 -10.84
C VAL A 144 14.06 -22.23 -11.55
N ASP A 145 13.69 -23.41 -11.09
CA ASP A 145 12.46 -24.06 -11.50
C ASP A 145 11.30 -23.48 -10.69
N ILE A 146 10.25 -23.03 -11.36
CA ILE A 146 9.05 -22.50 -10.74
C ILE A 146 8.14 -23.67 -10.38
N LEU A 147 7.97 -23.91 -9.08
CA LEU A 147 7.15 -25.01 -8.56
C LEU A 147 5.71 -24.58 -8.32
N LYS A 148 5.53 -23.37 -7.74
CA LYS A 148 4.22 -22.87 -7.34
C LYS A 148 4.25 -21.35 -7.30
N LYS A 149 3.11 -20.71 -7.65
CA LYS A 149 2.89 -19.27 -7.45
C LYS A 149 1.81 -19.05 -6.40
N GLN A 150 2.08 -18.11 -5.47
CA GLN A 150 1.14 -17.74 -4.42
C GLN A 150 1.21 -16.23 -4.20
N GLY A 151 0.24 -15.50 -4.76
CA GLY A 151 0.25 -14.05 -4.78
C GLY A 151 1.52 -13.50 -5.47
N ASP A 152 2.24 -12.65 -4.75
CA ASP A 152 3.50 -12.04 -5.21
C ASP A 152 4.73 -12.92 -4.95
N TRP A 153 4.55 -14.19 -4.58
CA TRP A 153 5.63 -15.12 -4.28
C TRP A 153 5.60 -16.33 -5.20
N ILE A 154 6.80 -16.82 -5.49
CA ILE A 154 7.05 -18.04 -6.23
C ILE A 154 7.81 -19.00 -5.33
N GLN A 155 7.30 -20.22 -5.19
CA GLN A 155 8.11 -21.32 -4.68
C GLN A 155 9.03 -21.78 -5.80
N ALA A 156 10.31 -21.63 -5.59
CA ALA A 156 11.35 -21.90 -6.58
C ALA A 156 12.31 -22.97 -6.08
N ARG A 157 12.84 -23.75 -7.02
CA ARG A 157 13.95 -24.69 -6.78
C ARG A 157 15.16 -24.23 -7.53
N THR A 158 16.28 -24.14 -6.86
CA THR A 158 17.59 -23.85 -7.45
C THR A 158 18.21 -25.09 -8.09
N SER A 159 19.21 -24.92 -8.94
CA SER A 159 19.92 -26.04 -9.60
C SER A 159 20.60 -27.02 -8.64
N ASN A 160 20.94 -26.57 -7.42
CA ASN A 160 21.47 -27.41 -6.35
C ASN A 160 20.35 -28.09 -5.50
N GLY A 161 19.09 -28.03 -5.95
CA GLY A 161 17.96 -28.70 -5.31
C GLY A 161 17.32 -27.97 -4.14
N GLN A 162 17.84 -26.81 -3.71
CA GLN A 162 17.29 -26.04 -2.61
C GLN A 162 15.97 -25.41 -3.01
N THR A 163 14.93 -25.63 -2.20
CA THR A 163 13.56 -25.14 -2.44
C THR A 163 13.18 -24.09 -1.39
N GLY A 164 12.65 -22.97 -1.86
CA GLY A 164 12.19 -21.89 -1.00
C GLY A 164 11.32 -20.89 -1.76
N TRP A 165 10.94 -19.80 -1.11
CA TRP A 165 10.07 -18.78 -1.65
C TRP A 165 10.85 -17.52 -2.02
N VAL A 166 10.61 -17.03 -3.23
CA VAL A 166 11.18 -15.79 -3.77
C VAL A 166 10.07 -14.88 -4.26
N SER A 167 10.31 -13.57 -4.22
CA SER A 167 9.34 -12.62 -4.77
C SER A 167 9.21 -12.78 -6.29
N ALA A 168 7.98 -12.92 -6.79
CA ALA A 168 7.66 -13.11 -8.20
C ALA A 168 8.11 -11.93 -9.07
N THR A 169 8.14 -10.73 -8.52
CA THR A 169 8.55 -9.49 -9.20
C THR A 169 9.99 -9.58 -9.74
N TYR A 170 10.83 -10.40 -9.10
CA TYR A 170 12.24 -10.54 -9.47
C TYR A 170 12.56 -11.83 -10.19
N ILE A 171 11.55 -12.51 -10.74
CA ILE A 171 11.71 -13.70 -11.57
C ILE A 171 11.18 -13.41 -12.97
N GLY A 172 12.05 -13.42 -13.97
CA GLY A 172 11.71 -13.31 -15.39
C GLY A 172 11.58 -14.68 -16.07
N ASP A 173 10.88 -14.73 -17.22
CA ASP A 173 10.77 -15.95 -18.03
C ASP A 173 12.15 -16.38 -18.58
N ALA A 174 12.43 -17.68 -18.58
CA ALA A 174 13.70 -18.23 -19.06
C ALA A 174 14.00 -17.94 -20.54
N LYS A 175 13.01 -17.54 -21.33
CA LYS A 175 13.16 -17.12 -22.74
C LYS A 175 13.60 -15.66 -22.90
N SER A 176 13.60 -14.86 -21.84
CA SER A 176 14.12 -13.48 -21.81
C SER A 176 15.62 -13.43 -21.50
N SER A 177 16.36 -14.45 -21.86
CA SER A 177 17.83 -14.43 -21.86
C SER A 177 18.39 -13.86 -23.18
N ALA A 178 17.81 -12.80 -23.71
CA ALA A 178 18.65 -11.86 -24.43
C ALA A 178 19.63 -11.31 -23.38
N PRO A 179 20.94 -11.34 -23.61
CA PRO A 179 21.84 -10.60 -22.76
C PRO A 179 21.35 -9.17 -22.87
N MET A 180 20.61 -8.70 -21.85
CA MET A 180 20.54 -7.26 -21.67
C MET A 180 21.98 -6.83 -21.66
N SER A 181 22.38 -6.24 -22.78
CA SER A 181 23.61 -5.51 -23.00
C SER A 181 24.18 -5.17 -21.64
N LYS A 182 25.48 -5.44 -21.47
CA LYS A 182 26.28 -4.87 -20.38
C LYS A 182 25.96 -3.38 -20.32
N SER A 183 24.77 -3.06 -19.87
CA SER A 183 24.37 -1.72 -19.55
C SER A 183 25.07 -1.43 -18.26
N SER A 184 26.17 -0.77 -18.49
CA SER A 184 26.61 0.39 -17.75
C SER A 184 26.35 0.26 -16.26
N LYS A 185 27.45 0.14 -15.54
CA LYS A 185 27.65 0.89 -14.31
C LYS A 185 26.60 2.01 -14.26
N THR A 186 25.55 1.84 -13.46
CA THR A 186 24.79 3.00 -13.01
C THR A 186 25.33 3.32 -11.62
N PRO A 187 26.40 4.13 -11.53
CA PRO A 187 27.03 4.47 -10.26
C PRO A 187 26.17 5.44 -9.44
N GLY A 188 25.14 6.02 -10.07
CA GLY A 188 24.48 7.22 -9.62
C GLY A 188 23.98 7.26 -8.16
N LEU A 189 23.66 6.11 -7.54
CA LEU A 189 23.08 6.11 -6.18
C LEU A 189 24.01 5.56 -5.10
N LYS A 190 25.10 4.89 -5.47
CA LYS A 190 26.01 4.29 -4.48
C LYS A 190 26.68 5.39 -3.64
N GLY A 191 26.44 5.32 -2.34
CA GLY A 191 27.00 6.26 -1.36
C GLY A 191 26.25 7.59 -1.24
N LYS A 192 25.30 7.89 -2.13
CA LYS A 192 24.46 9.08 -2.07
C LYS A 192 23.59 9.08 -0.84
N VAL A 193 23.46 10.22 -0.21
CA VAL A 193 22.60 10.44 0.96
C VAL A 193 21.28 11.02 0.49
N ILE A 194 20.21 10.28 0.66
CA ILE A 194 18.86 10.72 0.26
C ILE A 194 17.98 10.83 1.50
N VAL A 195 17.39 12.00 1.70
CA VAL A 195 16.37 12.20 2.73
C VAL A 195 14.99 12.15 2.07
N ILE A 196 14.17 11.23 2.52
CA ILE A 196 12.77 11.13 2.12
C ILE A 196 11.91 11.75 3.20
N ASP A 197 11.01 12.62 2.80
CA ASP A 197 10.07 13.30 3.67
C ASP A 197 8.64 12.84 3.37
N PRO A 198 8.10 11.87 4.12
CA PRO A 198 6.68 11.55 4.02
C PRO A 198 5.87 12.73 4.56
N GLY A 199 5.20 13.48 3.68
CA GLY A 199 4.42 14.65 4.09
C GLY A 199 3.35 14.34 5.14
N HIS A 200 2.93 15.36 5.89
CA HIS A 200 1.96 15.24 6.98
C HIS A 200 2.41 14.29 8.10
N GLY A 201 1.47 13.71 8.89
CA GLY A 201 1.75 12.76 9.95
C GLY A 201 1.07 13.11 11.27
N GLY A 202 0.98 12.17 12.20
CA GLY A 202 0.32 12.34 13.49
C GLY A 202 -1.13 12.82 13.36
N SER A 203 -1.43 13.96 14.00
CA SER A 203 -2.75 14.60 13.92
C SER A 203 -3.06 15.27 12.58
N ASP A 204 -2.03 15.53 11.76
CA ASP A 204 -2.17 16.08 10.43
C ASP A 204 -2.36 14.96 9.41
N ILE A 205 -3.60 14.74 9.00
CA ILE A 205 -3.95 13.67 8.05
C ILE A 205 -3.63 14.04 6.59
N GLY A 206 -3.36 15.33 6.31
CA GLY A 206 -3.32 15.86 4.96
C GLY A 206 -4.70 15.85 4.30
N THR A 207 -4.73 15.72 2.99
CA THR A 207 -5.98 15.55 2.23
C THR A 207 -6.63 14.22 2.54
N GLN A 208 -7.95 14.24 2.70
CA GLN A 208 -8.76 13.03 2.77
C GLN A 208 -9.41 12.78 1.40
N GLY A 209 -9.28 11.55 0.92
CA GLY A 209 -9.87 11.11 -0.33
C GLY A 209 -11.40 11.14 -0.29
N THR A 210 -12.02 11.46 -1.41
CA THR A 210 -13.46 11.74 -1.48
C THR A 210 -14.33 10.49 -1.63
N LYS A 211 -13.76 9.38 -2.06
CA LYS A 211 -14.53 8.14 -2.31
C LYS A 211 -14.19 7.00 -1.35
N TRP A 212 -12.94 6.86 -0.99
CA TRP A 212 -12.46 5.78 -0.11
C TRP A 212 -11.88 6.29 1.21
N ASN A 213 -12.00 7.60 1.48
CA ASN A 213 -11.48 8.25 2.69
C ASN A 213 -9.99 7.95 2.92
N SER A 214 -9.22 7.83 1.84
CA SER A 214 -7.77 7.61 1.93
C SER A 214 -7.12 8.80 2.61
N MET A 215 -6.33 8.56 3.66
CA MET A 215 -5.58 9.64 4.33
C MET A 215 -4.24 9.84 3.63
N GLU A 216 -3.96 11.07 3.23
CA GLU A 216 -2.73 11.44 2.52
C GLU A 216 -1.48 11.02 3.30
N LYS A 217 -1.42 11.34 4.59
CA LYS A 217 -0.27 10.97 5.45
C LYS A 217 0.09 9.48 5.37
N THR A 218 -0.93 8.61 5.27
CA THR A 218 -0.73 7.16 5.22
C THR A 218 -0.22 6.71 3.85
N LEU A 219 -0.70 7.33 2.78
CA LEU A 219 -0.21 7.06 1.43
C LEU A 219 1.22 7.58 1.25
N ASN A 220 1.51 8.79 1.75
CA ASN A 220 2.85 9.38 1.76
C ASN A 220 3.84 8.43 2.44
N TYR A 221 3.51 7.94 3.63
CA TYR A 221 4.38 7.04 4.37
C TYR A 221 4.61 5.71 3.65
N LYS A 222 3.54 5.09 3.11
CA LYS A 222 3.64 3.82 2.37
C LYS A 222 4.52 3.94 1.13
N THR A 223 4.29 4.97 0.32
CA THR A 223 5.09 5.22 -0.89
C THR A 223 6.55 5.50 -0.54
N SER A 224 6.78 6.30 0.52
CA SER A 224 8.12 6.61 1.02
C SER A 224 8.87 5.37 1.52
N MET A 225 8.20 4.42 2.17
CA MET A 225 8.80 3.16 2.59
C MET A 225 9.25 2.31 1.39
N LEU A 226 8.43 2.25 0.34
CA LEU A 226 8.79 1.54 -0.91
C LEU A 226 9.98 2.23 -1.59
N LEU A 227 9.97 3.56 -1.66
CA LEU A 227 11.06 4.36 -2.22
C LEU A 227 12.35 4.13 -1.43
N ALA A 228 12.31 4.23 -0.11
CA ALA A 228 13.46 4.00 0.75
C ALA A 228 14.07 2.61 0.56
N SER A 229 13.23 1.59 0.43
CA SER A 229 13.67 0.21 0.16
C SER A 229 14.41 0.11 -1.17
N LYS A 230 13.85 0.69 -2.25
CA LYS A 230 14.43 0.65 -3.60
C LYS A 230 15.76 1.42 -3.67
N LEU A 231 15.83 2.60 -3.06
CA LEU A 231 17.06 3.42 -3.02
C LEU A 231 18.18 2.73 -2.24
N ARG A 232 17.87 2.15 -1.07
CA ARG A 232 18.86 1.37 -0.30
C ARG A 232 19.36 0.18 -1.09
N HIS A 233 18.48 -0.46 -1.85
CA HIS A 233 18.87 -1.58 -2.72
C HIS A 233 19.85 -1.15 -3.84
N ARG A 234 19.78 0.11 -4.27
CA ARG A 234 20.71 0.71 -5.24
C ARG A 234 21.98 1.29 -4.60
N GLY A 235 22.16 1.10 -3.28
CA GLY A 235 23.36 1.51 -2.54
C GLY A 235 23.34 2.93 -1.98
N ALA A 236 22.21 3.61 -2.01
CA ALA A 236 22.03 4.90 -1.34
C ALA A 236 21.94 4.73 0.18
N LYS A 237 22.44 5.74 0.91
CA LYS A 237 22.15 5.94 2.34
C LYS A 237 20.85 6.69 2.45
N VAL A 238 19.82 6.08 3.03
CA VAL A 238 18.47 6.66 3.05
C VAL A 238 17.99 6.90 4.47
N PHE A 239 17.59 8.14 4.73
CA PHE A 239 16.97 8.58 5.96
C PHE A 239 15.54 9.04 5.68
N MET A 240 14.67 9.01 6.69
CA MET A 240 13.28 9.47 6.57
C MET A 240 13.00 10.47 7.69
N THR A 241 12.30 11.56 7.40
CA THR A 241 11.95 12.59 8.39
C THR A 241 10.97 12.09 9.45
N ARG A 242 10.18 11.06 9.13
CA ARG A 242 9.36 10.30 10.09
C ARG A 242 9.38 8.82 9.73
N THR A 243 9.25 7.97 10.73
CA THR A 243 9.34 6.50 10.64
C THR A 243 8.03 5.80 10.98
N SER A 244 7.01 6.59 11.33
CA SER A 244 5.66 6.10 11.60
C SER A 244 4.58 7.10 11.16
N ASP A 245 3.33 6.66 11.13
CA ASP A 245 2.16 7.51 10.83
C ASP A 245 1.75 8.39 12.03
N THR A 246 2.30 8.12 13.23
CA THR A 246 2.00 8.87 14.45
C THR A 246 2.92 10.05 14.70
N GLU A 247 4.08 10.07 14.04
CA GLU A 247 5.04 11.17 14.12
C GLU A 247 4.59 12.34 13.24
N LYS A 248 4.80 13.57 13.76
CA LYS A 248 4.49 14.84 13.07
C LYS A 248 5.64 15.82 13.22
N PRO A 249 6.75 15.65 12.50
CA PRO A 249 7.80 16.67 12.50
C PRO A 249 7.29 17.97 11.90
N SER A 250 7.67 19.11 12.51
CA SER A 250 7.37 20.42 11.95
C SER A 250 8.13 20.65 10.63
N LEU A 251 7.71 21.62 9.83
CA LEU A 251 8.38 21.93 8.56
C LEU A 251 9.86 22.24 8.77
N SER A 252 10.20 23.02 9.81
CA SER A 252 11.59 23.36 10.13
C SER A 252 12.39 22.13 10.62
N GLN A 253 11.76 21.20 11.36
CA GLN A 253 12.42 19.95 11.76
C GLN A 253 12.73 19.06 10.56
N ARG A 254 11.89 19.04 9.51
CA ARG A 254 12.13 18.30 8.27
C ARG A 254 13.37 18.82 7.55
N VAL A 255 13.48 20.17 7.42
CA VAL A 255 14.65 20.84 6.82
C VAL A 255 15.90 20.57 7.64
N ALA A 256 15.88 20.86 8.95
CA ALA A 256 17.03 20.65 9.82
C ALA A 256 17.48 19.19 9.84
N PHE A 257 16.54 18.23 9.73
CA PHE A 257 16.88 16.82 9.59
C PHE A 257 17.65 16.53 8.30
N SER A 258 17.21 17.06 7.15
CA SER A 258 17.90 16.93 5.85
C SER A 258 19.33 17.46 5.94
N GLU A 259 19.47 18.68 6.41
CA GLU A 259 20.78 19.36 6.57
C GLU A 259 21.71 18.59 7.53
N SER A 260 21.16 18.06 8.64
CA SER A 260 21.94 17.25 9.60
C SER A 260 22.50 15.97 9.01
N LYS A 261 21.94 15.51 7.88
CA LYS A 261 22.41 14.31 7.15
C LYS A 261 23.34 14.66 6.01
N ALA A 262 23.54 15.96 5.70
CA ALA A 262 24.24 16.43 4.50
C ALA A 262 23.67 15.71 3.27
N ALA A 263 22.39 15.87 3.01
CA ALA A 263 21.68 15.13 1.98
C ALA A 263 22.16 15.54 0.58
N ASP A 264 22.36 14.57 -0.31
CA ASP A 264 22.56 14.85 -1.73
C ASP A 264 21.25 15.23 -2.43
N ALA A 265 20.10 14.80 -1.86
CA ALA A 265 18.78 15.20 -2.29
C ALA A 265 17.73 15.00 -1.19
N PHE A 266 16.74 15.90 -1.16
CA PHE A 266 15.55 15.84 -0.30
C PHE A 266 14.30 15.61 -1.16
N ILE A 267 13.54 14.54 -0.84
CA ILE A 267 12.37 14.10 -1.61
C ILE A 267 11.14 14.09 -0.72
N SER A 268 10.28 15.08 -0.84
CA SER A 268 9.00 15.16 -0.13
C SER A 268 7.91 14.48 -0.95
N ILE A 269 7.17 13.55 -0.34
CA ILE A 269 6.12 12.75 -0.97
C ILE A 269 4.77 13.18 -0.47
N HIS A 270 3.88 13.52 -1.42
CA HIS A 270 2.54 14.03 -1.20
C HIS A 270 1.52 13.45 -2.20
N TYR A 271 0.24 13.67 -1.91
CA TYR A 271 -0.90 13.44 -2.80
C TYR A 271 -1.83 14.65 -2.74
N ASN A 272 -2.02 15.27 -3.87
CA ASN A 272 -2.62 16.58 -4.06
C ASN A 272 -4.13 16.62 -3.76
N SER A 273 -4.63 17.86 -3.65
CA SER A 273 -6.05 18.17 -3.62
C SER A 273 -6.36 19.38 -4.51
N SER A 274 -7.53 19.38 -5.11
CA SER A 274 -7.98 20.51 -5.94
C SER A 274 -9.50 20.62 -5.90
N PRO A 275 -10.07 21.84 -5.87
CA PRO A 275 -11.51 22.02 -6.07
C PRO A 275 -11.95 21.76 -7.53
N LYS A 276 -11.00 21.72 -8.47
CA LYS A 276 -11.23 21.36 -9.87
C LYS A 276 -10.97 19.86 -10.08
N PRO A 277 -11.55 19.22 -11.10
CA PRO A 277 -11.34 17.80 -11.37
C PRO A 277 -9.95 17.52 -12.00
N ASN A 278 -8.91 17.98 -11.32
CA ASN A 278 -7.52 17.73 -11.72
C ASN A 278 -7.16 16.24 -11.52
N SER A 279 -6.23 15.76 -12.32
CA SER A 279 -5.73 14.39 -12.30
C SER A 279 -4.28 14.34 -12.79
N GLY A 280 -3.46 13.50 -12.18
CA GLY A 280 -2.07 13.28 -12.62
C GLY A 280 -1.02 13.63 -11.57
N THR A 281 0.25 13.48 -11.94
CA THR A 281 1.41 13.79 -11.09
C THR A 281 1.94 15.20 -11.36
N LEU A 282 2.51 15.83 -10.35
CA LEU A 282 3.11 17.17 -10.44
C LEU A 282 4.30 17.25 -9.48
N THR A 283 5.45 17.69 -9.98
CA THR A 283 6.62 17.88 -9.11
C THR A 283 6.93 19.37 -8.94
N PHE A 284 6.99 19.81 -7.68
CA PHE A 284 7.33 21.16 -7.32
C PHE A 284 8.81 21.32 -7.01
N TYR A 285 9.35 22.48 -7.41
CA TYR A 285 10.69 22.96 -7.10
C TYR A 285 10.63 24.42 -6.63
N TYR A 286 11.63 24.89 -5.90
CA TYR A 286 11.74 26.30 -5.50
C TYR A 286 12.84 27.04 -6.28
N SER A 287 14.06 26.50 -6.30
CA SER A 287 15.19 27.08 -7.00
C SER A 287 15.33 26.50 -8.41
N GLN A 288 15.46 27.37 -9.41
CA GLN A 288 15.69 26.95 -10.80
C GLN A 288 17.03 26.24 -10.97
N ASP A 289 18.07 26.77 -10.34
CA ASP A 289 19.43 26.22 -10.51
C ASP A 289 19.64 24.94 -9.69
N LYS A 290 19.13 24.92 -8.45
CA LYS A 290 19.37 23.82 -7.49
C LYS A 290 18.36 22.69 -7.64
N ASP A 291 17.06 23.00 -7.73
CA ASP A 291 15.98 22.02 -7.54
C ASP A 291 15.34 21.57 -8.87
N GLU A 292 15.21 22.49 -9.84
CA GLU A 292 14.50 22.20 -11.10
C GLU A 292 15.12 21.04 -11.89
N PRO A 293 16.46 20.87 -11.98
CA PRO A 293 17.05 19.72 -12.66
C PRO A 293 16.62 18.39 -12.07
N LEU A 294 16.48 18.32 -10.73
CA LEU A 294 16.00 17.14 -10.03
C LEU A 294 14.50 16.92 -10.30
N ALA A 295 13.68 17.98 -10.23
CA ALA A 295 12.25 17.91 -10.53
C ALA A 295 11.99 17.42 -11.97
N ARG A 296 12.74 17.90 -12.95
CA ARG A 296 12.66 17.45 -14.34
C ARG A 296 13.01 15.96 -14.49
N ALA A 297 14.06 15.50 -13.83
CA ALA A 297 14.46 14.11 -13.87
C ALA A 297 13.34 13.19 -13.33
N ILE A 298 12.76 13.56 -12.20
CA ILE A 298 11.69 12.80 -11.54
C ILE A 298 10.43 12.78 -12.42
N GLU A 299 9.95 13.94 -12.86
CA GLU A 299 8.71 14.01 -13.63
C GLU A 299 8.83 13.32 -14.98
N SER A 300 10.01 13.35 -15.62
CA SER A 300 10.28 12.59 -16.84
C SER A 300 10.08 11.09 -16.67
N ARG A 301 10.46 10.54 -15.51
CA ARG A 301 10.26 9.11 -15.20
C ARG A 301 8.83 8.80 -14.80
N LEU A 302 8.17 9.69 -14.07
CA LEU A 302 6.75 9.54 -13.71
C LEU A 302 5.86 9.56 -14.95
N ALA A 303 6.17 10.40 -15.94
CA ALA A 303 5.48 10.45 -17.23
C ALA A 303 5.60 9.14 -18.03
N GLY A 304 6.55 8.28 -17.72
CA GLY A 304 6.81 7.00 -18.38
C GLY A 304 5.77 5.91 -18.16
N GLY A 305 4.61 6.21 -17.52
CA GLY A 305 3.47 5.28 -17.46
C GLY A 305 3.26 4.57 -16.12
N ILE A 306 3.37 5.30 -15.02
CA ILE A 306 3.07 4.74 -13.68
C ILE A 306 1.56 4.46 -13.45
N GLY A 307 0.68 4.96 -14.32
CA GLY A 307 -0.78 4.79 -14.24
C GLY A 307 -1.57 6.09 -14.16
N LEU A 308 -0.91 7.22 -13.95
CA LEU A 308 -1.45 8.57 -14.09
C LEU A 308 -0.61 9.37 -15.08
N ARG A 309 -1.24 10.36 -15.73
CA ARG A 309 -0.51 11.30 -16.61
C ARG A 309 0.38 12.23 -15.79
N SER A 310 1.48 12.70 -16.35
CA SER A 310 2.24 13.81 -15.82
C SER A 310 1.58 15.14 -16.16
N ILE A 311 1.52 16.05 -15.19
CA ILE A 311 1.18 17.47 -15.37
C ILE A 311 2.45 18.28 -15.64
N GLY A 312 3.60 17.75 -15.24
CA GLY A 312 4.91 18.38 -15.40
C GLY A 312 5.49 18.89 -14.08
N ILE A 313 6.32 19.92 -14.18
CA ILE A 313 6.93 20.56 -13.02
C ILE A 313 6.37 21.96 -12.82
N SER A 314 6.41 22.48 -11.58
CA SER A 314 5.96 23.82 -11.26
C SER A 314 6.80 24.44 -10.13
N PHE A 315 6.95 25.76 -10.17
CA PHE A 315 7.47 26.49 -9.03
C PHE A 315 6.52 26.33 -7.83
N GLY A 316 7.08 26.07 -6.63
CA GLY A 316 6.32 25.95 -5.38
C GLY A 316 7.05 26.61 -4.21
N ASN A 317 6.45 27.64 -3.63
CA ASN A 317 7.00 28.33 -2.46
C ASN A 317 6.71 27.54 -1.16
N TYR A 318 7.12 26.29 -1.12
CA TYR A 318 6.97 25.45 0.07
C TYR A 318 8.16 25.62 1.02
N HIS A 319 7.89 25.65 2.32
CA HIS A 319 8.91 25.84 3.35
C HIS A 319 10.05 24.80 3.23
N VAL A 320 9.69 23.53 3.03
CA VAL A 320 10.66 22.42 2.95
C VAL A 320 11.53 22.45 1.68
N LEU A 321 11.17 23.25 0.68
CA LEU A 321 11.97 23.50 -0.52
C LEU A 321 12.78 24.79 -0.40
N ARG A 322 12.12 25.87 0.04
CA ARG A 322 12.72 27.21 0.13
C ARG A 322 13.84 27.28 1.15
N GLU A 323 13.63 26.70 2.32
CA GLU A 323 14.59 26.74 3.44
C GLU A 323 15.64 25.62 3.37
N ASN A 324 15.52 24.67 2.46
CA ASN A 324 16.45 23.56 2.31
C ASN A 324 17.64 23.95 1.43
N ASN A 325 18.85 23.74 1.91
CA ASN A 325 20.07 24.00 1.16
C ASN A 325 20.42 22.89 0.16
N ASP A 326 19.89 21.69 0.38
CA ASP A 326 20.08 20.54 -0.50
C ASP A 326 19.16 20.63 -1.73
N PRO A 327 19.48 20.00 -2.89
CA PRO A 327 18.54 19.81 -3.99
C PRO A 327 17.25 19.16 -3.49
N SER A 328 16.11 19.84 -3.63
CA SER A 328 14.87 19.47 -2.96
C SER A 328 13.65 19.55 -3.87
N VAL A 329 12.77 18.58 -3.78
CA VAL A 329 11.51 18.52 -4.53
C VAL A 329 10.36 18.05 -3.65
N LEU A 330 9.14 18.50 -4.02
CA LEU A 330 7.89 18.00 -3.46
C LEU A 330 7.10 17.37 -4.61
N ILE A 331 6.76 16.09 -4.46
CA ILE A 331 6.13 15.29 -5.51
C ILE A 331 4.70 15.00 -5.12
N GLU A 332 3.76 15.43 -5.94
CA GLU A 332 2.35 15.14 -5.85
C GLU A 332 2.03 13.93 -6.75
N LEU A 333 1.75 12.80 -6.15
CA LEU A 333 1.57 11.53 -6.84
C LEU A 333 0.11 11.23 -7.20
N GLY A 334 -0.69 12.25 -7.51
CA GLY A 334 -2.10 12.16 -7.88
C GLY A 334 -3.00 12.97 -6.95
N PHE A 335 -4.26 13.15 -7.32
CA PHE A 335 -5.22 13.99 -6.59
C PHE A 335 -6.19 13.13 -5.78
N LEU A 336 -6.14 13.23 -4.45
CA LEU A 336 -7.11 12.52 -3.58
C LEU A 336 -8.52 13.10 -3.65
N SER A 337 -8.65 14.36 -4.08
CA SER A 337 -9.95 14.98 -4.39
C SER A 337 -10.58 14.43 -5.67
N ASN A 338 -9.84 13.68 -6.50
CA ASN A 338 -10.34 13.02 -7.70
C ASN A 338 -10.58 11.53 -7.42
N PRO A 339 -11.86 11.04 -7.49
CA PRO A 339 -12.17 9.63 -7.20
C PRO A 339 -11.44 8.62 -8.09
N LYS A 340 -11.10 8.99 -9.33
CA LYS A 340 -10.34 8.10 -10.24
C LYS A 340 -8.90 7.97 -9.78
N ASP A 341 -8.25 9.10 -9.51
CA ASP A 341 -6.88 9.12 -9.00
C ASP A 341 -6.80 8.39 -7.66
N GLU A 342 -7.70 8.71 -6.70
CA GLU A 342 -7.75 8.04 -5.40
C GLU A 342 -7.84 6.51 -5.57
N GLY A 343 -8.67 6.01 -6.49
CA GLY A 343 -8.79 4.59 -6.79
C GLY A 343 -7.48 3.96 -7.26
N ILE A 344 -6.66 4.69 -7.99
CA ILE A 344 -5.37 4.26 -8.53
C ILE A 344 -4.28 4.35 -7.46
N VAL A 345 -4.10 5.53 -6.84
CA VAL A 345 -2.95 5.82 -5.97
C VAL A 345 -2.97 5.05 -4.65
N ARG A 346 -4.13 4.62 -4.18
CA ARG A 346 -4.27 3.79 -2.99
C ARG A 346 -3.76 2.36 -3.16
N THR A 347 -3.49 1.95 -4.40
CA THR A 347 -3.01 0.59 -4.71
C THR A 347 -1.50 0.46 -4.48
N SER A 348 -1.09 -0.67 -3.91
CA SER A 348 0.34 -0.97 -3.75
C SER A 348 1.09 -1.04 -5.08
N ALA A 349 0.41 -1.48 -6.15
CA ALA A 349 0.98 -1.54 -7.49
C ALA A 349 1.35 -0.15 -8.04
N TYR A 350 0.49 0.86 -7.82
CA TYR A 350 0.80 2.23 -8.20
C TYR A 350 1.96 2.80 -7.37
N GLN A 351 1.91 2.66 -6.06
CA GLN A 351 2.94 3.15 -5.13
C GLN A 351 4.31 2.53 -5.44
N ASP A 352 4.33 1.24 -5.79
CA ASP A 352 5.58 0.56 -6.18
C ASP A 352 6.14 1.09 -7.51
N LYS A 353 5.29 1.32 -8.52
CA LYS A 353 5.69 1.93 -9.80
C LYS A 353 6.20 3.36 -9.61
N ALA A 354 5.52 4.17 -8.79
CA ALA A 354 5.94 5.53 -8.49
C ALA A 354 7.31 5.53 -7.79
N ALA A 355 7.49 4.70 -6.76
CA ALA A 355 8.75 4.54 -6.06
C ALA A 355 9.88 4.04 -7.00
N GLN A 356 9.57 3.15 -7.95
CA GLN A 356 10.53 2.70 -8.96
C GLN A 356 10.94 3.83 -9.90
N ALA A 357 9.97 4.59 -10.42
CA ALA A 357 10.23 5.72 -11.31
C ALA A 357 11.10 6.80 -10.63
N ILE A 358 10.80 7.15 -9.37
CA ILE A 358 11.60 8.11 -8.59
C ILE A 358 13.02 7.56 -8.35
N THR A 359 13.17 6.26 -8.06
CA THR A 359 14.49 5.64 -7.88
C THR A 359 15.34 5.71 -9.14
N GLU A 360 14.73 5.45 -10.30
CA GLU A 360 15.42 5.55 -11.59
C GLU A 360 15.77 7.00 -11.95
N ALA A 361 14.87 7.93 -11.66
CA ALA A 361 15.11 9.36 -11.85
C ALA A 361 16.31 9.87 -11.06
N LEU A 362 16.41 9.48 -9.79
CA LEU A 362 17.55 9.83 -8.93
C LEU A 362 18.85 9.19 -9.45
N ALA A 363 18.80 7.94 -9.91
CA ALA A 363 19.96 7.29 -10.53
C ALA A 363 20.45 8.04 -11.78
N ASP A 364 19.53 8.47 -12.64
CA ASP A 364 19.86 9.28 -13.83
C ASP A 364 20.40 10.67 -13.45
N TYR A 365 19.77 11.30 -12.44
CA TYR A 365 20.19 12.63 -11.97
C TYR A 365 21.64 12.63 -11.46
N PHE A 366 22.00 11.64 -10.65
CA PHE A 366 23.36 11.53 -10.11
C PHE A 366 24.38 10.87 -11.04
N SER A 367 23.99 10.45 -12.24
CA SER A 367 24.89 9.86 -13.25
C SER A 367 25.36 10.89 -14.28
N ARG A 368 24.90 12.13 -14.18
CA ARG A 368 25.24 13.25 -15.08
C ARG A 368 26.61 13.81 -14.80
#